data_849c0828f855a59fc2412a135d3f2787
#
_entry.id   849c0828f855a59fc2412a135d3f2787
#
_cell.length_a   1.000
_cell.length_b   1.000
_cell.length_c   1.000
_cell.angle_alpha   90.00
_cell.angle_beta   90.00
_cell.angle_gamma   90.00
#
_symmetry.space_group_name_H-M   'P 1'
#
loop_
_entity.id
_entity.type
_entity.pdbx_description
1 polymer ?
#
loop_
_entity_poly.entity_id
_entity_poly.type
_entity_poly.pdbx_seq_one_letter_code
_entity_poly.pdbx_strand_id
1 'polypeptide(L)'
;TCFSRSKIQSKAIKILIKPLSLLQNQYTTTMRHLKYLAFVACLGSLSPALAQNASKSLTIDDLVTWQRITDREISDNGKWVACKMEPWEGDATVYLYAAQGQETATFSPADKFAFSASSGYLVVTQTPGKSTVDSLKILKTKEDKMPMNTLVIYSVAGKKETIDSLKTFKLADEADWIAYQRGRKDSTLYVRSLDGSKTFQFPTVTDFQFAKKSGMLYYTSAAEGEAGIFTLNPEKGSPALIKEGKGVFKQTTFDEKGERLAFLYLSLIHISEPTRP
;
A
#
# COMPACT_ATOMS: atom_id res chain seq x y z
N THR A 1 6.76 -5.27 32.31
CA THR A 1 8.08 -5.09 31.64
C THR A 1 7.98 -4.77 30.16
N CYS A 2 6.90 -4.12 29.72
CA CYS A 2 6.65 -3.82 28.31
C CYS A 2 6.84 -2.33 27.94
N PHE A 3 7.52 -1.56 28.79
CA PHE A 3 7.58 -0.09 28.67
C PHE A 3 8.88 0.47 28.02
N SER A 4 9.84 -0.38 27.67
CA SER A 4 11.15 0.10 27.15
C SER A 4 11.31 0.07 25.63
N ARG A 5 10.41 -0.58 24.87
CA ARG A 5 10.60 -0.74 23.40
C ARG A 5 10.09 0.45 22.56
N SER A 6 9.14 1.22 23.03
CA SER A 6 8.58 2.34 22.25
C SER A 6 9.49 3.57 22.11
N LYS A 7 10.42 3.76 23.06
CA LYS A 7 11.32 4.95 23.05
C LYS A 7 12.48 4.89 22.06
N ILE A 8 12.89 3.68 21.62
CA ILE A 8 14.05 3.55 20.72
C ILE A 8 13.63 3.77 19.26
N GLN A 9 12.42 3.37 18.89
CA GLN A 9 11.92 3.57 17.52
C GLN A 9 11.60 5.05 17.20
N SER A 10 11.09 5.81 18.18
CA SER A 10 10.79 7.22 17.97
C SER A 10 12.03 8.10 17.75
N LYS A 11 13.22 7.68 18.25
CA LYS A 11 14.47 8.40 18.03
C LYS A 11 15.07 8.19 16.64
N ALA A 12 14.92 7.02 16.06
CA ALA A 12 15.45 6.75 14.70
C ALA A 12 14.68 7.51 13.62
N ILE A 13 13.36 7.67 13.78
CA ILE A 13 12.49 8.40 12.82
C ILE A 13 12.69 9.92 12.90
N LYS A 14 13.01 10.48 14.06
CA LYS A 14 13.30 11.91 14.20
C LYS A 14 14.54 12.40 13.42
N ILE A 15 15.45 11.51 13.07
CA ILE A 15 16.67 11.87 12.33
C ILE A 15 16.40 12.05 10.84
N LEU A 16 15.33 11.43 10.29
CA LEU A 16 15.04 11.42 8.85
C LEU A 16 14.22 12.63 8.36
N ILE A 17 13.63 13.42 9.26
CA ILE A 17 12.70 14.50 8.92
C ILE A 17 13.26 15.89 9.31
N LYS A 18 14.55 16.12 9.14
CA LYS A 18 15.07 17.49 9.21
C LYS A 18 15.12 18.10 7.82
N PRO A 19 14.45 19.23 7.59
CA PRO A 19 14.50 19.91 6.29
C PRO A 19 15.91 20.42 6.00
N LEU A 20 16.29 20.29 4.75
CA LEU A 20 17.59 20.63 4.16
C LEU A 20 17.92 22.16 4.17
N SER A 21 17.19 22.98 4.87
CA SER A 21 17.25 24.45 4.76
C SER A 21 18.12 25.19 5.78
N LEU A 22 19.00 24.49 6.53
CA LEU A 22 19.84 25.15 7.55
C LEU A 22 21.36 24.96 7.32
N LEU A 23 21.80 25.04 6.08
CA LEU A 23 23.22 25.16 5.74
C LEU A 23 23.46 26.44 4.94
N GLN A 24 23.21 27.56 5.56
CA GLN A 24 23.82 28.83 5.09
C GLN A 24 23.90 29.84 6.23
N ASN A 25 25.10 30.25 6.49
CA ASN A 25 25.58 31.34 7.33
C ASN A 25 26.25 30.92 8.63
N GLN A 26 27.59 30.95 8.59
CA GLN A 26 28.39 31.85 9.41
C GLN A 26 29.87 31.52 9.29
N TYR A 27 30.53 32.09 8.33
CA TYR A 27 31.94 32.42 8.43
C TYR A 27 32.02 33.90 8.69
N THR A 28 32.38 34.29 9.87
CA THR A 28 33.22 35.48 10.23
C THR A 28 33.23 35.65 11.73
N THR A 29 34.31 35.46 12.40
CA THR A 29 35.00 36.48 13.20
C THR A 29 36.11 35.86 14.05
N THR A 30 37.33 35.95 13.53
CA THR A 30 38.58 36.42 14.16
C THR A 30 38.85 36.15 15.63
N MET A 31 39.87 35.32 15.86
CA MET A 31 41.01 35.52 16.71
C MET A 31 40.92 36.56 17.82
N ARG A 32 40.68 36.11 19.04
CA ARG A 32 41.14 36.77 20.26
C ARG A 32 40.85 35.90 21.48
N HIS A 33 41.57 34.84 21.75
CA HIS A 33 41.64 34.20 23.10
C HIS A 33 42.58 32.98 23.12
N LEU A 34 43.79 33.22 22.63
CA LEU A 34 44.86 32.18 22.67
C LEU A 34 45.51 32.04 24.06
N LYS A 35 44.90 32.53 25.14
CA LYS A 35 45.50 32.50 26.49
C LYS A 35 44.78 31.58 27.50
N TYR A 36 43.70 30.96 27.13
CA TYR A 36 42.95 30.02 28.01
C TYR A 36 43.08 28.55 27.64
N LEU A 37 43.86 28.25 26.60
CA LEU A 37 43.93 26.87 26.06
C LEU A 37 44.92 25.98 26.84
N ALA A 38 45.75 26.53 27.74
CA ALA A 38 46.70 25.77 28.51
C ALA A 38 46.17 25.25 29.87
N PHE A 39 45.04 25.75 30.35
CA PHE A 39 44.49 25.37 31.66
C PHE A 39 43.40 24.28 31.59
N VAL A 40 42.86 23.98 30.41
CA VAL A 40 41.80 22.95 30.21
C VAL A 40 42.42 21.57 29.87
N ALA A 41 43.70 21.52 29.51
CA ALA A 41 44.35 20.26 29.12
C ALA A 41 44.71 19.35 30.31
N CYS A 42 44.69 19.82 31.56
CA CYS A 42 45.02 19.01 32.73
C CYS A 42 43.83 18.40 33.48
N LEU A 43 42.59 18.72 33.10
CA LEU A 43 41.39 18.13 33.72
C LEU A 43 40.67 17.09 32.86
N GLY A 44 41.25 16.76 31.71
CA GLY A 44 40.66 15.79 30.75
C GLY A 44 41.10 14.35 30.91
N SER A 45 41.92 14.00 31.92
CA SER A 45 42.46 12.63 32.03
C SER A 45 41.74 11.71 33.05
N LEU A 46 40.59 12.08 33.55
CA LEU A 46 39.90 11.31 34.57
C LEU A 46 38.46 10.90 34.22
N SER A 47 38.14 10.59 32.97
CA SER A 47 36.86 9.93 32.69
C SER A 47 36.82 9.18 31.36
N PRO A 48 37.55 8.08 31.14
CA PRO A 48 37.19 7.14 30.10
C PRO A 48 36.48 5.88 30.62
N ALA A 49 35.85 5.93 31.81
CA ALA A 49 35.35 4.69 32.40
C ALA A 49 33.82 4.52 32.42
N LEU A 50 33.04 5.43 31.79
CA LEU A 50 31.56 5.30 31.81
C LEU A 50 30.88 5.20 30.43
N ALA A 51 31.61 4.91 29.37
CA ALA A 51 31.07 4.71 28.05
C ALA A 51 31.18 3.26 27.53
N GLN A 52 31.37 2.29 28.37
CA GLN A 52 31.09 0.90 28.04
C GLN A 52 29.63 0.61 28.39
N ASN A 53 28.70 1.19 27.61
CA ASN A 53 27.47 0.47 27.36
C ASN A 53 27.91 -0.87 26.77
N ALA A 54 27.87 -1.93 27.56
CA ALA A 54 28.11 -3.27 27.08
C ALA A 54 27.15 -3.47 25.89
N SER A 55 27.68 -3.37 24.68
CA SER A 55 26.91 -3.63 23.47
C SER A 55 26.47 -5.08 23.61
N LYS A 56 25.16 -5.29 23.81
CA LYS A 56 24.60 -6.62 23.87
C LYS A 56 25.05 -7.35 22.60
N SER A 57 25.76 -8.44 22.77
CA SER A 57 26.15 -9.30 21.65
C SER A 57 24.90 -9.77 20.97
N LEU A 58 24.83 -9.59 19.64
CA LEU A 58 23.71 -10.05 18.82
C LEU A 58 23.65 -11.57 18.89
N THR A 59 22.46 -12.08 19.17
CA THR A 59 22.13 -13.51 19.13
C THR A 59 21.36 -13.85 17.86
N ILE A 60 21.29 -15.13 17.51
CA ILE A 60 20.46 -15.60 16.38
C ILE A 60 18.99 -15.21 16.58
N ASP A 61 18.51 -15.26 17.82
CA ASP A 61 17.13 -14.86 18.16
C ASP A 61 16.87 -13.37 17.92
N ASP A 62 17.87 -12.52 18.09
CA ASP A 62 17.74 -11.09 17.77
C ASP A 62 17.57 -10.88 16.25
N LEU A 63 18.19 -11.73 15.40
CA LEU A 63 18.04 -11.64 13.93
C LEU A 63 16.63 -11.96 13.45
N VAL A 64 15.96 -12.91 14.08
CA VAL A 64 14.58 -13.30 13.75
C VAL A 64 13.60 -12.16 14.02
N THR A 65 13.89 -11.36 15.05
CA THR A 65 13.03 -10.23 15.45
C THR A 65 13.32 -8.92 14.72
N TRP A 66 14.39 -8.85 13.94
CA TRP A 66 14.74 -7.64 13.19
C TRP A 66 13.70 -7.36 12.13
N GLN A 67 13.23 -6.13 12.15
CA GLN A 67 12.30 -5.62 11.16
C GLN A 67 13.03 -4.76 10.14
N ARG A 68 12.73 -4.99 8.89
CA ARG A 68 13.20 -4.17 7.76
C ARG A 68 12.03 -3.42 7.14
N ILE A 69 12.27 -2.21 6.69
CA ILE A 69 11.32 -1.46 5.89
C ILE A 69 11.39 -2.03 4.47
N THR A 70 10.32 -2.68 4.02
CA THR A 70 10.24 -3.29 2.69
C THR A 70 9.51 -2.41 1.69
N ASP A 71 8.62 -1.54 2.17
CA ASP A 71 7.88 -0.61 1.34
C ASP A 71 7.61 0.69 2.10
N ARG A 72 7.52 1.81 1.37
CA ARG A 72 7.27 3.13 1.94
C ARG A 72 6.63 4.05 0.92
N GLU A 73 5.71 4.86 1.37
CA GLU A 73 5.02 5.85 0.54
C GLU A 73 4.76 7.13 1.35
N ILE A 74 4.85 8.26 0.70
CA ILE A 74 4.50 9.57 1.26
C ILE A 74 3.25 10.03 0.52
N SER A 75 2.25 10.49 1.26
CA SER A 75 1.03 11.05 0.65
C SER A 75 1.36 12.29 -0.19
N ASP A 76 0.60 12.55 -1.25
CA ASP A 76 0.83 13.67 -2.19
C ASP A 76 0.86 15.03 -1.49
N ASN A 77 0.08 15.19 -0.43
CA ASN A 77 0.09 16.41 0.38
C ASN A 77 1.27 16.52 1.36
N GLY A 78 2.16 15.52 1.42
CA GLY A 78 3.34 15.48 2.29
C GLY A 78 3.06 15.39 3.79
N LYS A 79 1.81 15.18 4.22
CA LYS A 79 1.42 15.18 5.64
C LYS A 79 1.48 13.81 6.30
N TRP A 80 1.51 12.73 5.49
CA TRP A 80 1.43 11.36 5.95
C TRP A 80 2.54 10.53 5.34
N VAL A 81 3.04 9.59 6.10
CA VAL A 81 4.02 8.59 5.66
C VAL A 81 3.52 7.22 6.08
N ALA A 82 3.41 6.31 5.14
CA ALA A 82 3.14 4.91 5.42
C ALA A 82 4.39 4.08 5.15
N CYS A 83 4.67 3.11 6.01
CA CYS A 83 5.77 2.16 5.80
C CYS A 83 5.37 0.76 6.22
N LYS A 84 5.80 -0.22 5.42
CA LYS A 84 5.68 -1.64 5.73
C LYS A 84 6.96 -2.11 6.41
N MET A 85 6.82 -2.65 7.60
CA MET A 85 7.89 -3.32 8.32
C MET A 85 7.66 -4.82 8.30
N GLU A 86 8.69 -5.56 7.93
CA GLU A 86 8.63 -7.00 7.79
C GLU A 86 9.75 -7.64 8.62
N PRO A 87 9.44 -8.53 9.59
CA PRO A 87 10.43 -9.34 10.26
C PRO A 87 10.97 -10.42 9.31
N TRP A 88 12.09 -11.04 9.65
CA TRP A 88 12.60 -12.19 8.89
C TRP A 88 11.60 -13.34 8.88
N GLU A 89 10.97 -13.62 10.03
CA GLU A 89 9.89 -14.59 10.19
C GLU A 89 8.71 -13.91 10.88
N GLY A 90 7.50 -14.12 10.34
CA GLY A 90 6.27 -13.58 10.91
C GLY A 90 5.46 -12.72 9.95
N ASP A 91 4.56 -11.96 10.51
CA ASP A 91 3.63 -11.11 9.77
C ASP A 91 4.20 -9.72 9.56
N ALA A 92 4.05 -9.19 8.36
CA ALA A 92 4.38 -7.80 8.07
C ALA A 92 3.34 -6.85 8.68
N THR A 93 3.79 -5.66 9.03
CA THR A 93 2.96 -4.62 9.64
C THR A 93 3.12 -3.31 8.89
N VAL A 94 2.02 -2.68 8.55
CA VAL A 94 1.99 -1.33 7.95
C VAL A 94 1.72 -0.31 9.04
N TYR A 95 2.58 0.68 9.13
CA TYR A 95 2.49 1.81 10.04
C TYR A 95 2.16 3.08 9.28
N LEU A 96 1.25 3.87 9.83
CA LEU A 96 0.93 5.21 9.34
C LEU A 96 1.45 6.26 10.33
N TYR A 97 2.26 7.17 9.85
CA TYR A 97 2.81 8.28 10.63
C TYR A 97 2.35 9.63 10.07
N ALA A 98 2.08 10.56 10.97
CA ALA A 98 2.03 11.96 10.60
C ALA A 98 3.44 12.50 10.27
N ALA A 99 3.55 13.53 9.45
CA ALA A 99 4.85 14.12 9.06
C ALA A 99 5.71 14.57 10.25
N GLN A 100 5.08 14.86 11.40
CA GLN A 100 5.77 15.19 12.65
C GLN A 100 6.37 13.96 13.35
N GLY A 101 6.18 12.76 12.80
CA GLY A 101 6.73 11.50 13.32
C GLY A 101 5.86 10.84 14.39
N GLN A 102 4.62 11.28 14.57
CA GLN A 102 3.65 10.62 15.45
C GLN A 102 3.02 9.42 14.71
N GLU A 103 3.07 8.24 15.32
CA GLU A 103 2.33 7.07 14.85
C GLU A 103 0.82 7.32 15.03
N THR A 104 0.07 7.16 13.94
CA THR A 104 -1.37 7.42 13.91
C THR A 104 -2.18 6.13 13.86
N ALA A 105 -1.73 5.15 13.09
CA ALA A 105 -2.41 3.87 12.95
C ALA A 105 -1.43 2.75 12.58
N THR A 106 -1.81 1.52 12.95
CA THR A 106 -1.06 0.30 12.68
C THR A 106 -1.99 -0.78 12.14
N PHE A 107 -1.53 -1.48 11.12
CA PHE A 107 -2.27 -2.56 10.47
C PHE A 107 -1.40 -3.82 10.43
N SER A 108 -1.86 -4.89 11.07
CA SER A 108 -1.16 -6.18 11.11
C SER A 108 -2.18 -7.31 11.17
N PRO A 109 -1.96 -8.43 10.44
CA PRO A 109 -1.00 -8.60 9.35
C PRO A 109 -1.36 -7.75 8.13
N ALA A 110 -0.37 -7.24 7.39
CA ALA A 110 -0.63 -6.42 6.20
C ALA A 110 0.42 -6.65 5.11
N ASP A 111 0.01 -6.50 3.84
CA ASP A 111 0.89 -6.71 2.69
C ASP A 111 1.08 -5.44 1.87
N LYS A 112 0.03 -4.94 1.24
CA LYS A 112 0.09 -3.79 0.33
C LYS A 112 -0.68 -2.62 0.92
N PHE A 113 -0.23 -1.43 0.59
CA PHE A 113 -0.92 -0.20 0.95
C PHE A 113 -0.74 0.84 -0.16
N ALA A 114 -1.65 1.80 -0.22
CA ALA A 114 -1.56 2.95 -1.11
C ALA A 114 -2.36 4.11 -0.53
N PHE A 115 -1.89 5.34 -0.73
CA PHE A 115 -2.67 6.53 -0.43
C PHE A 115 -3.67 6.82 -1.54
N SER A 116 -4.79 7.45 -1.19
CA SER A 116 -5.72 8.00 -2.14
C SER A 116 -5.19 9.31 -2.74
N ALA A 117 -5.72 9.68 -3.92
CA ALA A 117 -5.37 10.92 -4.62
C ALA A 117 -5.52 12.17 -3.73
N SER A 118 -6.56 12.24 -2.91
CA SER A 118 -6.76 13.34 -1.96
C SER A 118 -5.82 13.31 -0.76
N SER A 119 -5.05 12.21 -0.58
CA SER A 119 -4.28 11.94 0.65
C SER A 119 -5.17 11.85 1.92
N GLY A 120 -6.48 11.70 1.74
CA GLY A 120 -7.45 11.60 2.83
C GLY A 120 -7.67 10.17 3.33
N TYR A 121 -7.21 9.18 2.56
CA TYR A 121 -7.39 7.77 2.85
C TYR A 121 -6.11 6.99 2.63
N LEU A 122 -5.90 5.97 3.48
CA LEU A 122 -4.93 4.91 3.29
C LEU A 122 -5.70 3.61 3.06
N VAL A 123 -5.43 2.97 1.93
CA VAL A 123 -6.00 1.65 1.60
C VAL A 123 -4.95 0.60 1.91
N VAL A 124 -5.30 -0.39 2.74
CA VAL A 124 -4.37 -1.44 3.19
C VAL A 124 -4.97 -2.80 2.91
N THR A 125 -4.18 -3.70 2.34
CA THR A 125 -4.54 -5.12 2.23
C THR A 125 -4.03 -5.86 3.45
N GLN A 126 -4.92 -6.35 4.28
CA GLN A 126 -4.59 -7.26 5.37
C GLN A 126 -4.63 -8.70 4.87
N THR A 127 -3.58 -9.46 5.18
CA THR A 127 -3.46 -10.88 4.87
C THR A 127 -3.88 -11.72 6.07
N PRO A 128 -4.28 -12.97 5.87
CA PRO A 128 -4.35 -13.92 6.98
C PRO A 128 -2.98 -14.09 7.63
N GLY A 129 -2.94 -14.26 8.95
CA GLY A 129 -1.70 -14.49 9.68
C GLY A 129 -0.92 -15.68 9.13
N LYS A 130 0.38 -15.53 8.98
CA LYS A 130 1.28 -16.56 8.42
C LYS A 130 1.16 -17.88 9.17
N SER A 131 1.15 -17.85 10.50
CA SER A 131 1.00 -19.04 11.33
C SER A 131 -0.31 -19.80 11.05
N THR A 132 -1.41 -19.08 10.84
CA THR A 132 -2.71 -19.68 10.49
C THR A 132 -2.65 -20.33 9.11
N VAL A 133 -2.09 -19.63 8.13
CA VAL A 133 -1.94 -20.16 6.76
C VAL A 133 -1.05 -21.39 6.74
N ASP A 134 0.06 -21.40 7.46
CA ASP A 134 0.99 -22.52 7.53
C ASP A 134 0.35 -23.74 8.23
N SER A 135 -0.39 -23.51 9.31
CA SER A 135 -1.15 -24.57 9.98
C SER A 135 -2.19 -25.21 9.06
N LEU A 136 -2.92 -24.40 8.28
CA LEU A 136 -3.91 -24.91 7.33
C LEU A 136 -3.26 -25.65 6.14
N LYS A 137 -2.06 -25.25 5.71
CA LYS A 137 -1.28 -25.98 4.69
C LYS A 137 -0.82 -27.35 5.21
N ILE A 138 -0.33 -27.43 6.46
CA ILE A 138 0.06 -28.68 7.11
C ILE A 138 -1.14 -29.63 7.18
N LEU A 139 -2.33 -29.11 7.48
CA LEU A 139 -3.59 -29.86 7.49
C LEU A 139 -4.11 -30.20 6.09
N LYS A 140 -3.37 -29.87 5.02
CA LYS A 140 -3.78 -30.06 3.62
C LYS A 140 -5.18 -29.51 3.32
N THR A 141 -5.51 -28.37 3.93
CA THR A 141 -6.80 -27.71 3.71
C THR A 141 -6.93 -27.32 2.24
N LYS A 142 -8.10 -27.58 1.64
CA LYS A 142 -8.38 -27.23 0.25
C LYS A 142 -8.28 -25.71 0.05
N GLU A 143 -7.82 -25.30 -1.12
CA GLU A 143 -7.60 -23.88 -1.45
C GLU A 143 -8.88 -23.03 -1.34
N ASP A 144 -10.05 -23.59 -1.65
CA ASP A 144 -11.34 -22.93 -1.52
C ASP A 144 -11.73 -22.60 -0.07
N LYS A 145 -11.14 -23.31 0.91
CA LYS A 145 -11.35 -23.11 2.34
C LYS A 145 -10.25 -22.28 3.03
N MET A 146 -9.21 -21.91 2.30
CA MET A 146 -8.17 -21.04 2.85
C MET A 146 -8.74 -19.64 3.11
N PRO A 147 -8.33 -18.95 4.17
CA PRO A 147 -8.77 -17.58 4.41
C PRO A 147 -8.34 -16.65 3.27
N MET A 148 -9.14 -15.63 3.01
CA MET A 148 -8.87 -14.61 1.99
C MET A 148 -8.38 -13.32 2.65
N ASN A 149 -7.77 -12.46 1.85
CA ASN A 149 -7.36 -11.15 2.29
C ASN A 149 -8.56 -10.27 2.64
N THR A 150 -8.31 -9.24 3.43
CA THR A 150 -9.28 -8.21 3.81
C THR A 150 -8.75 -6.86 3.34
N LEU A 151 -9.59 -6.05 2.73
CA LEU A 151 -9.27 -4.68 2.37
C LEU A 151 -9.71 -3.75 3.49
N VAL A 152 -8.80 -2.92 3.93
CA VAL A 152 -9.06 -1.88 4.93
C VAL A 152 -8.97 -0.52 4.26
N ILE A 153 -10.01 0.28 4.36
CA ILE A 153 -10.05 1.68 3.96
C ILE A 153 -9.99 2.49 5.25
N TYR A 154 -8.88 3.17 5.46
CA TYR A 154 -8.65 3.98 6.64
C TYR A 154 -8.64 5.47 6.28
N SER A 155 -9.57 6.23 6.82
CA SER A 155 -9.55 7.68 6.72
C SER A 155 -8.52 8.25 7.70
N VAL A 156 -7.73 9.22 7.27
CA VAL A 156 -6.77 9.93 8.16
C VAL A 156 -7.47 10.65 9.32
N ALA A 157 -8.80 10.84 9.24
CA ALA A 157 -9.63 11.31 10.34
C ALA A 157 -9.95 10.24 11.40
N GLY A 158 -9.45 8.99 11.23
CA GLY A 158 -9.59 7.92 12.20
C GLY A 158 -10.71 6.92 11.92
N LYS A 159 -11.51 7.10 10.86
CA LYS A 159 -12.55 6.13 10.47
C LYS A 159 -11.92 4.95 9.74
N LYS A 160 -12.21 3.74 10.19
CA LYS A 160 -11.77 2.48 9.58
C LYS A 160 -12.97 1.72 9.03
N GLU A 161 -12.87 1.28 7.80
CA GLU A 161 -13.83 0.38 7.17
C GLU A 161 -13.11 -0.86 6.63
N THR A 162 -13.77 -2.01 6.73
CA THR A 162 -13.20 -3.32 6.36
C THR A 162 -14.08 -4.01 5.33
N ILE A 163 -13.47 -4.57 4.31
CA ILE A 163 -14.12 -5.34 3.25
C ILE A 163 -13.47 -6.73 3.24
N ASP A 164 -14.20 -7.74 3.70
CA ASP A 164 -13.71 -9.10 3.80
C ASP A 164 -13.74 -9.84 2.46
N SER A 165 -12.95 -10.93 2.41
CA SER A 165 -12.88 -11.82 1.25
C SER A 165 -12.44 -11.12 -0.03
N LEU A 166 -11.45 -10.27 0.07
CA LEU A 166 -10.88 -9.56 -1.06
C LEU A 166 -10.24 -10.52 -2.06
N LYS A 167 -10.64 -10.44 -3.33
CA LYS A 167 -10.01 -11.15 -4.44
C LYS A 167 -8.95 -10.27 -5.11
N THR A 168 -9.35 -9.07 -5.52
CA THR A 168 -8.47 -8.08 -6.13
C THR A 168 -9.06 -6.68 -5.99
N PHE A 169 -8.22 -5.66 -6.05
CA PHE A 169 -8.66 -4.27 -6.08
C PHE A 169 -7.75 -3.41 -6.95
N LYS A 170 -8.26 -2.27 -7.35
CA LYS A 170 -7.54 -1.18 -7.99
C LYS A 170 -7.99 0.14 -7.37
N LEU A 171 -7.03 1.00 -7.08
CA LEU A 171 -7.26 2.37 -6.63
C LEU A 171 -7.10 3.30 -7.83
N ALA A 172 -7.90 4.35 -7.91
CA ALA A 172 -7.73 5.39 -8.92
C ALA A 172 -6.59 6.34 -8.49
N ASP A 173 -5.70 6.68 -9.43
CA ASP A 173 -4.53 7.51 -9.14
C ASP A 173 -4.90 9.00 -8.95
N GLU A 174 -5.93 9.48 -9.64
CA GLU A 174 -6.31 10.92 -9.68
C GLU A 174 -7.67 11.20 -9.02
N ALA A 175 -8.28 10.20 -8.39
CA ALA A 175 -9.60 10.34 -7.77
C ALA A 175 -9.77 9.39 -6.57
N ASP A 176 -10.63 9.77 -5.64
CA ASP A 176 -10.90 8.95 -4.44
C ASP A 176 -11.91 7.82 -4.73
N TRP A 177 -11.58 6.98 -5.73
CA TRP A 177 -12.37 5.84 -6.13
C TRP A 177 -11.60 4.54 -6.02
N ILE A 178 -12.29 3.50 -5.63
CA ILE A 178 -11.76 2.13 -5.56
C ILE A 178 -12.68 1.17 -6.30
N ALA A 179 -12.07 0.25 -7.04
CA ALA A 179 -12.74 -0.87 -7.68
C ALA A 179 -12.21 -2.17 -7.10
N TYR A 180 -13.08 -3.10 -6.70
CA TYR A 180 -12.65 -4.36 -6.10
C TYR A 180 -13.63 -5.50 -6.39
N GLN A 181 -13.14 -6.72 -6.32
CA GLN A 181 -13.92 -7.96 -6.37
C GLN A 181 -13.76 -8.73 -5.06
N ARG A 182 -14.81 -9.42 -4.65
CA ARG A 182 -14.87 -10.23 -3.44
C ARG A 182 -15.10 -11.70 -3.78
N GLY A 183 -14.72 -12.57 -2.82
CA GLY A 183 -14.96 -14.00 -2.96
C GLY A 183 -14.16 -14.66 -4.08
N ARG A 184 -13.99 -15.98 -4.01
CA ARG A 184 -13.20 -16.73 -5.01
C ARG A 184 -13.94 -16.96 -6.31
N LYS A 185 -15.25 -17.16 -6.23
CA LYS A 185 -16.13 -17.51 -7.35
C LYS A 185 -16.99 -16.33 -7.81
N ASP A 186 -17.12 -15.30 -6.98
CA ASP A 186 -17.86 -14.11 -7.32
C ASP A 186 -17.02 -13.24 -8.27
N SER A 187 -17.62 -12.87 -9.38
CA SER A 187 -17.01 -11.99 -10.38
C SER A 187 -17.68 -10.61 -10.39
N THR A 188 -18.47 -10.29 -9.38
CA THR A 188 -19.09 -8.97 -9.24
C THR A 188 -18.01 -7.93 -8.95
N LEU A 189 -17.97 -6.90 -9.78
CA LEU A 189 -17.14 -5.72 -9.58
C LEU A 189 -17.91 -4.68 -8.77
N TYR A 190 -17.31 -4.25 -7.69
CA TYR A 190 -17.77 -3.14 -6.87
C TYR A 190 -16.90 -1.92 -7.16
N VAL A 191 -17.52 -0.82 -7.56
CA VAL A 191 -16.85 0.47 -7.77
C VAL A 191 -17.47 1.46 -6.80
N ARG A 192 -16.67 2.01 -5.91
CA ARG A 192 -17.18 2.94 -4.90
C ARG A 192 -16.25 4.09 -4.61
N SER A 193 -16.80 5.19 -4.14
CA SER A 193 -16.03 6.28 -3.55
C SER A 193 -15.45 5.88 -2.20
N LEU A 194 -14.27 6.37 -1.84
CA LEU A 194 -13.61 6.04 -0.57
C LEU A 194 -14.37 6.55 0.65
N ASP A 195 -15.16 7.62 0.50
CA ASP A 195 -16.06 8.12 1.53
C ASP A 195 -17.32 7.26 1.73
N GLY A 196 -17.59 6.35 0.79
CA GLY A 196 -18.74 5.44 0.80
C GLY A 196 -20.04 6.05 0.31
N SER A 197 -20.04 7.28 -0.23
CA SER A 197 -21.26 7.98 -0.66
C SER A 197 -21.89 7.37 -1.90
N LYS A 198 -21.07 6.83 -2.82
CA LYS A 198 -21.53 6.22 -4.07
C LYS A 198 -20.97 4.81 -4.24
N THR A 199 -21.79 3.88 -4.69
CA THR A 199 -21.36 2.49 -4.96
C THR A 199 -22.10 1.99 -6.20
N PHE A 200 -21.34 1.40 -7.12
CA PHE A 200 -21.85 0.71 -8.31
C PHE A 200 -21.48 -0.76 -8.26
N GLN A 201 -22.31 -1.62 -8.84
CA GLN A 201 -22.07 -3.05 -8.90
C GLN A 201 -22.30 -3.54 -10.32
N PHE A 202 -21.34 -4.30 -10.85
CA PHE A 202 -21.40 -4.87 -12.18
C PHE A 202 -21.13 -6.38 -12.08
N PRO A 203 -22.08 -7.22 -12.51
CA PRO A 203 -21.95 -8.67 -12.42
C PRO A 203 -20.98 -9.21 -13.50
N THR A 204 -20.39 -10.35 -13.22
CA THR A 204 -19.63 -11.17 -14.20
C THR A 204 -18.50 -10.41 -14.89
N VAL A 205 -17.77 -9.59 -14.12
CA VAL A 205 -16.62 -8.84 -14.62
C VAL A 205 -15.35 -9.70 -14.55
N THR A 206 -14.63 -9.78 -15.66
CA THR A 206 -13.42 -10.58 -15.79
C THR A 206 -12.14 -9.78 -15.67
N ASP A 207 -12.14 -8.52 -16.08
CA ASP A 207 -11.00 -7.60 -15.99
C ASP A 207 -11.46 -6.16 -15.80
N PHE A 208 -10.66 -5.36 -15.09
CA PHE A 208 -10.95 -3.95 -14.85
C PHE A 208 -9.69 -3.18 -14.46
N GLN A 209 -9.63 -1.91 -14.86
CA GLN A 209 -8.53 -1.01 -14.47
C GLN A 209 -8.96 0.45 -14.60
N PHE A 210 -8.42 1.29 -13.71
CA PHE A 210 -8.51 2.74 -13.84
C PHE A 210 -7.50 3.29 -14.84
N ALA A 211 -7.87 4.34 -15.53
CA ALA A 211 -6.95 5.17 -16.29
C ALA A 211 -6.10 6.02 -15.32
N LYS A 212 -4.83 6.21 -15.64
CA LYS A 212 -3.89 6.91 -14.76
C LYS A 212 -4.28 8.36 -14.45
N LYS A 213 -4.76 9.10 -15.44
CA LYS A 213 -4.94 10.57 -15.32
C LYS A 213 -6.37 11.07 -15.44
N SER A 214 -7.37 10.20 -15.49
CA SER A 214 -8.76 10.67 -15.71
C SER A 214 -9.80 10.08 -14.75
N GLY A 215 -9.39 9.20 -13.84
CA GLY A 215 -10.32 8.49 -12.96
C GLY A 215 -11.34 7.61 -13.72
N MET A 216 -11.24 7.49 -15.05
CA MET A 216 -12.05 6.59 -15.86
C MET A 216 -11.70 5.14 -15.56
N LEU A 217 -12.70 4.29 -15.49
CA LEU A 217 -12.55 2.85 -15.32
C LEU A 217 -12.99 2.15 -16.60
N TYR A 218 -12.22 1.16 -17.11
CA TYR A 218 -12.79 0.17 -17.99
C TYR A 218 -13.07 -1.13 -17.22
N TYR A 219 -14.05 -1.86 -17.68
CA TYR A 219 -14.28 -3.23 -17.25
C TYR A 219 -14.81 -4.09 -18.39
N THR A 220 -14.51 -5.39 -18.35
CA THR A 220 -15.02 -6.38 -19.31
C THR A 220 -16.04 -7.25 -18.61
N SER A 221 -17.24 -7.33 -19.19
CA SER A 221 -18.33 -8.17 -18.70
C SER A 221 -18.51 -9.40 -19.59
N ALA A 222 -18.72 -10.54 -18.96
CA ALA A 222 -19.10 -11.79 -19.62
C ALA A 222 -20.56 -12.17 -19.32
N ALA A 223 -21.37 -11.22 -18.84
CA ALA A 223 -22.79 -11.44 -18.54
C ALA A 223 -23.56 -11.84 -19.79
N GLU A 224 -24.48 -12.78 -19.64
CA GLU A 224 -25.32 -13.21 -20.76
C GLU A 224 -26.22 -12.06 -21.21
N GLY A 225 -26.16 -11.71 -22.51
CA GLY A 225 -26.90 -10.57 -23.08
C GLY A 225 -26.18 -9.21 -22.93
N GLU A 226 -25.14 -9.10 -22.09
CA GLU A 226 -24.41 -7.85 -21.87
C GLU A 226 -22.87 -8.09 -21.92
N ALA A 227 -22.44 -9.09 -22.70
CA ALA A 227 -21.01 -9.36 -22.84
C ALA A 227 -20.33 -8.28 -23.69
N GLY A 228 -19.26 -7.70 -23.17
CA GLY A 228 -18.57 -6.62 -23.85
C GLY A 228 -17.54 -5.91 -22.99
N ILE A 229 -16.96 -4.87 -23.55
CA ILE A 229 -16.08 -3.95 -22.85
C ILE A 229 -16.80 -2.61 -22.67
N PHE A 230 -16.72 -2.11 -21.45
CA PHE A 230 -17.39 -0.89 -21.01
C PHE A 230 -16.38 0.08 -20.42
N THR A 231 -16.70 1.36 -20.49
CA THR A 231 -16.04 2.40 -19.72
C THR A 231 -17.04 3.03 -18.75
N LEU A 232 -16.56 3.40 -17.58
CA LEU A 232 -17.32 4.05 -16.54
C LEU A 232 -16.59 5.31 -16.10
N ASN A 233 -17.28 6.44 -16.09
CA ASN A 233 -16.88 7.58 -15.28
C ASN A 233 -17.63 7.47 -13.95
N PRO A 234 -16.94 7.16 -12.85
CA PRO A 234 -17.61 6.92 -11.56
C PRO A 234 -18.35 8.15 -11.03
N GLU A 235 -17.90 9.35 -11.39
CA GLU A 235 -18.57 10.58 -10.97
C GLU A 235 -19.94 10.76 -11.65
N LYS A 236 -20.00 10.43 -12.94
CA LYS A 236 -21.24 10.50 -13.74
C LYS A 236 -22.16 9.30 -13.52
N GLY A 237 -21.58 8.15 -13.11
CA GLY A 237 -22.34 6.95 -12.71
C GLY A 237 -22.93 6.13 -13.85
N SER A 238 -22.73 6.49 -15.11
CA SER A 238 -23.29 5.77 -16.26
C SER A 238 -22.20 5.03 -17.03
N PRO A 239 -22.29 3.69 -17.18
CA PRO A 239 -21.38 2.94 -18.02
C PRO A 239 -21.69 3.20 -19.50
N ALA A 240 -20.63 3.28 -20.32
CA ALA A 240 -20.72 3.38 -21.76
C ALA A 240 -20.17 2.10 -22.39
N LEU A 241 -20.97 1.43 -23.23
CA LEU A 241 -20.53 0.27 -24.00
C LEU A 241 -19.59 0.73 -25.13
N ILE A 242 -18.41 0.19 -25.17
CA ILE A 242 -17.40 0.45 -26.20
C ILE A 242 -17.51 -0.57 -27.33
N LYS A 243 -17.60 -1.86 -26.96
CA LYS A 243 -17.77 -2.94 -27.93
C LYS A 243 -18.52 -4.11 -27.29
N GLU A 244 -19.58 -4.53 -27.94
CA GLU A 244 -20.29 -5.76 -27.63
C GLU A 244 -19.60 -6.97 -28.25
N GLY A 245 -19.65 -8.11 -27.57
CA GLY A 245 -19.20 -9.39 -28.10
C GLY A 245 -18.92 -10.42 -27.01
N LYS A 246 -19.28 -11.68 -27.32
CA LYS A 246 -19.01 -12.86 -26.45
C LYS A 246 -17.56 -13.36 -26.51
N GLY A 247 -16.63 -12.59 -27.09
CA GLY A 247 -15.24 -12.94 -27.21
C GLY A 247 -14.43 -12.61 -25.95
N VAL A 248 -13.12 -12.85 -26.03
CA VAL A 248 -12.17 -12.53 -24.97
C VAL A 248 -11.49 -11.21 -25.31
N PHE A 249 -11.57 -10.26 -24.40
CA PHE A 249 -10.81 -9.01 -24.45
C PHE A 249 -9.49 -9.20 -23.72
N LYS A 250 -8.37 -8.86 -24.36
CA LYS A 250 -7.01 -8.99 -23.79
C LYS A 250 -6.20 -7.72 -24.02
N GLN A 251 -5.17 -7.54 -23.18
CA GLN A 251 -4.23 -6.42 -23.28
C GLN A 251 -4.93 -5.06 -23.33
N THR A 252 -6.03 -4.94 -22.59
CA THR A 252 -6.78 -3.69 -22.52
C THR A 252 -5.96 -2.66 -21.77
N THR A 253 -5.77 -1.49 -22.35
CA THR A 253 -5.02 -0.39 -21.74
C THR A 253 -5.58 0.96 -22.18
N PHE A 254 -5.52 1.92 -21.26
CA PHE A 254 -5.76 3.32 -21.59
C PHE A 254 -4.48 3.98 -22.12
N ASP A 255 -4.65 5.04 -22.88
CA ASP A 255 -3.58 6.00 -23.12
C ASP A 255 -3.26 6.77 -21.81
N GLU A 256 -2.17 7.53 -21.82
CA GLU A 256 -1.72 8.26 -20.63
C GLU A 256 -2.76 9.23 -20.07
N LYS A 257 -3.56 9.85 -20.95
CA LYS A 257 -4.62 10.81 -20.55
C LYS A 257 -5.93 10.13 -20.16
N GLY A 258 -6.08 8.83 -20.43
CA GLY A 258 -7.33 8.11 -20.19
C GLY A 258 -8.48 8.46 -21.16
N GLU A 259 -8.16 9.04 -22.32
CA GLU A 259 -9.13 9.43 -23.34
C GLU A 259 -9.37 8.32 -24.37
N ARG A 260 -8.38 7.44 -24.56
CA ARG A 260 -8.40 6.38 -25.58
C ARG A 260 -8.17 5.03 -24.92
N LEU A 261 -8.92 4.03 -25.38
CA LEU A 261 -8.80 2.65 -24.93
C LEU A 261 -8.36 1.76 -26.09
N ALA A 262 -7.29 1.01 -25.91
CA ALA A 262 -6.83 -0.01 -26.84
C ALA A 262 -7.03 -1.40 -26.23
N PHE A 263 -7.47 -2.37 -27.05
CA PHE A 263 -7.65 -3.76 -26.63
C PHE A 263 -7.55 -4.72 -27.80
N LEU A 264 -7.24 -5.97 -27.52
CA LEU A 264 -7.33 -7.08 -28.45
C LEU A 264 -8.65 -7.82 -28.21
N TYR A 265 -9.43 -7.98 -29.27
CA TYR A 265 -10.68 -8.74 -29.22
C TYR A 265 -10.51 -10.05 -30.00
N LEU A 266 -10.66 -11.16 -29.29
CA LEU A 266 -10.66 -12.51 -29.85
C LEU A 266 -12.10 -13.04 -29.89
N SER A 267 -12.68 -13.06 -31.08
CA SER A 267 -14.02 -13.62 -31.28
C SER A 267 -13.98 -15.14 -31.17
N LEU A 268 -14.87 -15.72 -30.39
CA LEU A 268 -15.02 -17.16 -30.26
C LEU A 268 -15.59 -17.84 -31.52
N ILE A 269 -16.10 -17.05 -32.47
CA ILE A 269 -16.74 -17.57 -33.71
C ILE A 269 -15.73 -18.20 -34.67
N HIS A 270 -14.41 -17.89 -34.51
CA HIS A 270 -13.37 -18.42 -35.39
C HIS A 270 -12.60 -19.64 -34.84
N ILE A 271 -13.05 -20.24 -33.75
CA ILE A 271 -12.57 -21.57 -33.32
C ILE A 271 -13.52 -22.63 -33.88
N SER A 272 -13.73 -22.61 -35.21
CA SER A 272 -14.24 -23.79 -35.90
C SER A 272 -13.12 -24.83 -35.95
N GLU A 273 -13.42 -26.04 -35.51
CA GLU A 273 -12.51 -27.18 -35.59
C GLU A 273 -11.87 -27.27 -36.99
N PRO A 274 -10.56 -27.57 -37.09
CA PRO A 274 -9.99 -27.88 -38.39
C PRO A 274 -10.77 -29.09 -38.92
N THR A 275 -11.50 -28.88 -40.00
CA THR A 275 -12.05 -29.97 -40.82
C THR A 275 -10.89 -30.91 -41.17
N ARG A 276 -10.86 -32.07 -40.53
CA ARG A 276 -9.97 -33.16 -40.98
C ARG A 276 -10.36 -33.52 -42.41
N PRO A 277 -9.36 -33.61 -43.33
CA PRO A 277 -9.58 -34.18 -44.63
C PRO A 277 -9.94 -35.66 -44.59
#